data_a802906c866d117da08f4afa4422ae82
#
_entry.id   a802906c866d117da08f4afa4422ae82
#
_cell.length_a   1.000
_cell.length_b   1.000
_cell.length_c   1.000
_cell.angle_alpha   90.00
_cell.angle_beta   90.00
_cell.angle_gamma   90.00
#
_symmetry.space_group_name_H-M   'P 1'
#
loop_
_entity.id
_entity.type
_entity.pdbx_description
1 polymer ?
#
loop_
_entity_poly.entity_id
_entity_poly.type
_entity_poly.pdbx_seq_one_letter_code
_entity_poly.pdbx_strand_id
1 'polypeptide(L)'
;MIDKTVATVAAAVAGIEHGSTIMIGGFGSAGMPSELIDALIAQGARELTIVNNNAGNGETGLAALLKARRVRRIICSFPRQSDSQVFDALYRAGDLELELVPQGNLAERIRAAGAGIGGFFTPTGYGTLLAEGKETREIDGRHYVLESPIHADYALIKAERADRWGNLIYRKAARNFGPVMASAARCTIVQVRKIVPLGDLDPEAIITPGIFVTRVVEVAPAAPSISPGPAAQDHR
;
A
#
# COMPACT_ATOMS: atom_id res chain seq x y z
N MET A 1 -2.03 3.95 29.60
CA MET A 1 -1.62 5.06 28.69
C MET A 1 -1.56 4.49 27.30
N ILE A 2 -2.17 5.15 26.30
CA ILE A 2 -2.13 4.65 24.90
C ILE A 2 -0.74 4.88 24.33
N ASP A 3 -0.10 3.80 23.89
CA ASP A 3 1.17 3.82 23.17
C ASP A 3 1.16 2.73 22.10
N LYS A 4 1.29 3.14 20.85
CA LYS A 4 1.26 2.27 19.66
C LYS A 4 2.64 2.10 19.02
N THR A 5 3.66 2.64 19.67
CA THR A 5 5.02 2.57 19.18
C THR A 5 5.60 1.16 19.38
N VAL A 6 6.36 0.70 18.40
CA VAL A 6 7.10 -0.56 18.46
C VAL A 6 8.56 -0.32 18.15
N ALA A 7 9.43 -1.08 18.80
CA ALA A 7 10.87 -0.81 18.79
C ALA A 7 11.54 -1.14 17.44
N THR A 8 11.00 -2.10 16.67
CA THR A 8 11.65 -2.58 15.44
C THR A 8 10.63 -2.88 14.35
N VAL A 9 11.07 -2.83 13.09
CA VAL A 9 10.24 -3.23 11.94
C VAL A 9 9.84 -4.72 12.01
N ALA A 10 10.70 -5.56 12.56
CA ALA A 10 10.39 -6.98 12.78
C ALA A 10 9.24 -7.16 13.78
N ALA A 11 9.26 -6.41 14.90
CA ALA A 11 8.16 -6.39 15.86
C ALA A 11 6.87 -5.81 15.25
N ALA A 12 7.01 -4.83 14.36
CA ALA A 12 5.86 -4.22 13.69
C ALA A 12 5.09 -5.21 12.81
N VAL A 13 5.76 -6.09 12.07
CA VAL A 13 5.15 -7.10 11.20
C VAL A 13 4.91 -8.45 11.86
N ALA A 14 5.29 -8.61 13.11
CA ALA A 14 5.05 -9.85 13.86
C ALA A 14 3.55 -10.19 13.92
N GLY A 15 3.22 -11.47 13.69
CA GLY A 15 1.85 -11.96 13.70
C GLY A 15 1.09 -11.80 12.37
N ILE A 16 1.74 -11.34 11.29
CA ILE A 16 1.15 -11.43 9.96
C ILE A 16 1.14 -12.91 9.55
N GLU A 17 -0.04 -13.45 9.27
CA GLU A 17 -0.25 -14.87 8.99
C GLU A 17 -0.19 -15.18 7.49
N HIS A 18 0.04 -16.46 7.17
CA HIS A 18 -0.09 -16.95 5.80
C HIS A 18 -1.52 -16.71 5.28
N GLY A 19 -1.65 -16.42 3.99
CA GLY A 19 -2.95 -16.18 3.36
C GLY A 19 -3.58 -14.80 3.64
N SER A 20 -2.95 -13.97 4.48
CA SER A 20 -3.46 -12.63 4.81
C SER A 20 -3.63 -11.75 3.59
N THR A 21 -4.66 -10.88 3.62
CA THR A 21 -4.81 -9.77 2.69
C THR A 21 -4.13 -8.54 3.26
N ILE A 22 -3.18 -7.98 2.50
CA ILE A 22 -2.36 -6.84 2.93
C ILE A 22 -2.47 -5.70 1.92
N MET A 23 -2.93 -4.55 2.37
CA MET A 23 -2.83 -3.30 1.63
C MET A 23 -1.44 -2.71 1.83
N ILE A 24 -0.75 -2.36 0.76
CA ILE A 24 0.56 -1.72 0.82
C ILE A 24 0.47 -0.34 0.18
N GLY A 25 0.73 0.71 0.96
CA GLY A 25 0.74 2.08 0.48
C GLY A 25 1.83 2.30 -0.58
N GLY A 26 1.68 3.34 -1.36
CA GLY A 26 2.64 3.73 -2.39
C GLY A 26 2.03 3.96 -3.77
N PHE A 27 2.64 4.89 -4.49
CA PHE A 27 2.37 5.18 -5.90
C PHE A 27 3.72 5.30 -6.61
N GLY A 28 4.09 4.32 -7.43
CA GLY A 28 5.47 4.13 -7.81
C GLY A 28 6.33 3.90 -6.56
N SER A 29 7.40 4.64 -6.39
CA SER A 29 8.26 4.62 -5.18
C SER A 29 7.78 5.59 -4.08
N ALA A 30 6.90 6.55 -4.41
CA ALA A 30 6.46 7.56 -3.46
C ALA A 30 5.55 6.93 -2.38
N GLY A 31 5.92 7.04 -1.12
CA GLY A 31 5.15 6.52 0.02
C GLY A 31 5.20 5.00 0.18
N MET A 32 6.09 4.30 -0.52
CA MET A 32 6.31 2.86 -0.36
C MET A 32 6.95 2.56 1.00
N PRO A 33 6.36 1.68 1.83
CA PRO A 33 6.91 1.30 3.13
C PRO A 33 7.97 0.20 2.99
N SER A 34 9.10 0.53 2.36
CA SER A 34 10.10 -0.45 1.92
C SER A 34 10.65 -1.30 3.06
N GLU A 35 10.92 -0.69 4.22
CA GLU A 35 11.48 -1.37 5.37
C GLU A 35 10.49 -2.36 6.01
N LEU A 36 9.18 -2.03 6.00
CA LEU A 36 8.14 -2.97 6.42
C LEU A 36 7.99 -4.13 5.41
N ILE A 37 8.16 -3.87 4.12
CA ILE A 37 8.13 -4.92 3.09
C ILE A 37 9.32 -5.86 3.29
N ASP A 38 10.52 -5.34 3.49
CA ASP A 38 11.73 -6.15 3.74
C ASP A 38 11.57 -7.00 5.02
N ALA A 39 11.00 -6.42 6.07
CA ALA A 39 10.69 -7.14 7.30
C ALA A 39 9.63 -8.24 7.09
N LEU A 40 8.62 -8.01 6.25
CA LEU A 40 7.61 -9.00 5.88
C LEU A 40 8.21 -10.17 5.10
N ILE A 41 9.16 -9.88 4.18
CA ILE A 41 9.89 -10.91 3.46
C ILE A 41 10.69 -11.79 4.44
N ALA A 42 11.41 -11.16 5.37
CA ALA A 42 12.20 -11.84 6.39
C ALA A 42 11.34 -12.66 7.37
N GLN A 43 10.17 -12.13 7.75
CA GLN A 43 9.21 -12.80 8.64
C GLN A 43 8.66 -14.10 8.04
N GLY A 44 8.51 -14.17 6.73
CA GLY A 44 8.26 -15.43 6.02
C GLY A 44 6.82 -15.77 5.71
N ALA A 45 5.83 -14.91 5.96
CA ALA A 45 4.44 -15.11 5.54
C ALA A 45 4.34 -15.35 4.02
N ARG A 46 3.44 -16.25 3.62
CA ARG A 46 3.27 -16.71 2.22
C ARG A 46 1.79 -16.71 1.85
N GLU A 47 1.50 -16.99 0.58
CA GLU A 47 0.13 -17.06 0.04
C GLU A 47 -0.63 -15.73 0.24
N LEU A 48 0.09 -14.62 0.26
CA LEU A 48 -0.47 -13.32 0.54
C LEU A 48 -1.31 -12.80 -0.64
N THR A 49 -2.40 -12.11 -0.33
CA THR A 49 -3.11 -11.25 -1.27
C THR A 49 -2.67 -9.82 -1.05
N ILE A 50 -2.05 -9.22 -2.05
CA ILE A 50 -1.54 -7.84 -1.96
C ILE A 50 -2.47 -6.89 -2.72
N VAL A 51 -2.83 -5.78 -2.07
CA VAL A 51 -3.57 -4.67 -2.67
C VAL A 51 -2.65 -3.46 -2.74
N ASN A 52 -2.32 -3.02 -3.95
CA ASN A 52 -1.50 -1.83 -4.20
C ASN A 52 -1.86 -1.20 -5.53
N ASN A 53 -1.44 0.02 -5.80
CA ASN A 53 -1.66 0.66 -7.10
C ASN A 53 -0.91 -0.02 -8.26
N ASN A 54 0.25 -0.61 -7.98
CA ASN A 54 1.11 -1.29 -8.96
C ASN A 54 1.58 -2.66 -8.45
N ALA A 55 2.39 -3.37 -9.26
CA ALA A 55 2.94 -4.67 -8.91
C ALA A 55 4.47 -4.63 -8.64
N GLY A 56 5.00 -3.45 -8.36
CA GLY A 56 6.43 -3.26 -8.18
C GLY A 56 7.18 -2.90 -9.46
N ASN A 57 8.40 -2.40 -9.30
CA ASN A 57 9.31 -2.02 -10.37
C ASN A 57 10.72 -2.36 -9.96
N GLY A 58 11.53 -2.89 -10.90
CA GLY A 58 12.87 -3.36 -10.61
C GLY A 58 12.90 -4.59 -9.68
N GLU A 59 13.76 -4.55 -8.67
CA GLU A 59 14.00 -5.68 -7.76
C GLU A 59 13.76 -5.38 -6.28
N THR A 60 13.29 -4.20 -5.93
CA THR A 60 13.10 -3.74 -4.54
C THR A 60 11.62 -3.59 -4.17
N GLY A 61 11.33 -3.43 -2.89
CA GLY A 61 9.98 -3.20 -2.39
C GLY A 61 9.01 -4.30 -2.82
N LEU A 62 7.93 -3.92 -3.51
CA LEU A 62 6.91 -4.87 -3.93
C LEU A 62 7.44 -5.93 -4.91
N ALA A 63 8.37 -5.55 -5.82
CA ALA A 63 9.02 -6.50 -6.72
C ALA A 63 9.86 -7.53 -5.96
N ALA A 64 10.56 -7.14 -4.88
CA ALA A 64 11.28 -8.07 -4.01
C ALA A 64 10.32 -9.05 -3.32
N LEU A 65 9.17 -8.59 -2.85
CA LEU A 65 8.15 -9.44 -2.21
C LEU A 65 7.62 -10.50 -3.21
N LEU A 66 7.37 -10.11 -4.46
CA LEU A 66 6.98 -11.01 -5.54
C LEU A 66 8.12 -12.01 -5.88
N LYS A 67 9.36 -11.52 -6.02
CA LYS A 67 10.54 -12.35 -6.30
C LYS A 67 10.79 -13.40 -5.22
N ALA A 68 10.50 -13.06 -3.96
CA ALA A 68 10.58 -13.97 -2.81
C ALA A 68 9.43 -15.00 -2.77
N ARG A 69 8.53 -15.03 -3.76
CA ARG A 69 7.39 -15.97 -3.84
C ARG A 69 6.50 -15.94 -2.59
N ARG A 70 6.23 -14.75 -2.07
CA ARG A 70 5.36 -14.56 -0.92
C ARG A 70 3.90 -14.30 -1.30
N VAL A 71 3.64 -13.90 -2.53
CA VAL A 71 2.35 -13.41 -3.01
C VAL A 71 1.70 -14.44 -3.92
N ARG A 72 0.48 -14.82 -3.61
CA ARG A 72 -0.38 -15.65 -4.45
C ARG A 72 -1.21 -14.80 -5.40
N ARG A 73 -1.73 -13.67 -4.90
CA ARG A 73 -2.65 -12.79 -5.66
C ARG A 73 -2.27 -11.33 -5.48
N ILE A 74 -2.40 -10.57 -6.57
CA ILE A 74 -2.28 -9.11 -6.52
C ILE A 74 -3.54 -8.44 -7.08
N ILE A 75 -4.04 -7.44 -6.37
CA ILE A 75 -5.14 -6.56 -6.78
C ILE A 75 -4.53 -5.18 -7.01
N CYS A 76 -4.49 -4.73 -8.27
CA CYS A 76 -3.85 -3.46 -8.60
C CYS A 76 -4.45 -2.81 -9.84
N SER A 77 -4.11 -1.54 -10.08
CA SER A 77 -4.60 -0.80 -11.23
C SER A 77 -3.59 -0.73 -12.38
N PHE A 78 -2.31 -0.80 -12.08
CA PHE A 78 -1.24 -0.62 -13.07
C PHE A 78 -0.09 -1.59 -12.79
N PRO A 79 -0.23 -2.88 -13.20
CA PRO A 79 0.73 -3.93 -12.86
C PRO A 79 2.10 -3.75 -13.53
N ARG A 80 2.14 -3.14 -14.72
CA ARG A 80 3.37 -2.96 -15.50
C ARG A 80 3.86 -1.54 -15.44
N GLN A 81 5.14 -1.38 -15.15
CA GLN A 81 5.90 -0.13 -15.18
C GLN A 81 7.09 -0.28 -16.16
N SER A 82 8.07 0.59 -16.09
CA SER A 82 9.25 0.57 -16.96
C SER A 82 10.09 -0.70 -16.82
N ASP A 83 10.14 -1.28 -15.60
CA ASP A 83 10.87 -2.50 -15.29
C ASP A 83 10.00 -3.44 -14.45
N SER A 84 9.15 -4.21 -15.13
CA SER A 84 8.19 -5.14 -14.52
C SER A 84 8.54 -6.61 -14.74
N GLN A 85 9.81 -6.92 -14.94
CA GLN A 85 10.28 -8.27 -15.29
C GLN A 85 9.85 -9.32 -14.28
N VAL A 86 9.93 -9.01 -12.98
CA VAL A 86 9.51 -9.94 -11.91
C VAL A 86 8.02 -10.26 -12.00
N PHE A 87 7.17 -9.23 -12.12
CA PHE A 87 5.73 -9.41 -12.29
C PHE A 87 5.41 -10.22 -13.55
N ASP A 88 5.97 -9.82 -14.71
CA ASP A 88 5.70 -10.47 -15.99
C ASP A 88 6.10 -11.95 -15.99
N ALA A 89 7.22 -12.30 -15.39
CA ALA A 89 7.67 -13.68 -15.30
C ALA A 89 6.70 -14.55 -14.48
N LEU A 90 6.26 -14.05 -13.32
CA LEU A 90 5.32 -14.76 -12.43
C LEU A 90 3.93 -14.90 -13.05
N TYR A 91 3.42 -13.81 -13.64
CA TYR A 91 2.09 -13.79 -14.26
C TYR A 91 2.03 -14.75 -15.47
N ARG A 92 3.04 -14.74 -16.34
CA ARG A 92 3.09 -15.65 -17.52
C ARG A 92 3.27 -17.12 -17.14
N ALA A 93 3.95 -17.38 -16.02
CA ALA A 93 4.09 -18.74 -15.49
C ALA A 93 2.81 -19.27 -14.81
N GLY A 94 1.81 -18.42 -14.57
CA GLY A 94 0.61 -18.77 -13.80
C GLY A 94 0.84 -18.84 -12.29
N ASP A 95 1.98 -18.34 -11.82
CA ASP A 95 2.38 -18.36 -10.40
C ASP A 95 1.84 -17.16 -9.60
N LEU A 96 1.12 -16.23 -10.26
CA LEU A 96 0.55 -15.04 -9.66
C LEU A 96 -0.83 -14.75 -10.25
N GLU A 97 -1.84 -14.74 -9.41
CA GLU A 97 -3.18 -14.30 -9.77
C GLU A 97 -3.22 -12.75 -9.84
N LEU A 98 -3.84 -12.21 -10.90
CA LEU A 98 -4.04 -10.77 -11.06
C LEU A 98 -5.53 -10.43 -11.05
N GLU A 99 -5.93 -9.51 -10.17
CA GLU A 99 -7.18 -8.76 -10.30
C GLU A 99 -6.84 -7.33 -10.74
N LEU A 100 -7.18 -7.01 -11.98
CA LEU A 100 -7.00 -5.66 -12.53
C LEU A 100 -8.21 -4.80 -12.20
N VAL A 101 -7.99 -3.69 -11.50
CA VAL A 101 -9.06 -2.76 -11.07
C VAL A 101 -8.70 -1.35 -11.55
N PRO A 102 -9.59 -0.62 -12.23
CA PRO A 102 -9.33 0.79 -12.57
C PRO A 102 -8.95 1.59 -11.33
N GLN A 103 -7.96 2.47 -11.45
CA GLN A 103 -7.37 3.15 -10.29
C GLN A 103 -8.39 3.89 -9.42
N GLY A 104 -9.36 4.59 -10.04
CA GLY A 104 -10.44 5.24 -9.32
C GLY A 104 -11.32 4.24 -8.57
N ASN A 105 -11.67 3.12 -9.20
CA ASN A 105 -12.43 2.05 -8.56
C ASN A 105 -11.63 1.41 -7.42
N LEU A 106 -10.32 1.19 -7.60
CA LEU A 106 -9.44 0.66 -6.54
C LEU A 106 -9.46 1.57 -5.31
N ALA A 107 -9.24 2.87 -5.51
CA ALA A 107 -9.26 3.85 -4.42
C ALA A 107 -10.63 3.88 -3.70
N GLU A 108 -11.72 3.89 -4.48
CA GLU A 108 -13.07 3.97 -3.92
C GLU A 108 -13.50 2.66 -3.25
N ARG A 109 -13.13 1.49 -3.77
CA ARG A 109 -13.38 0.19 -3.13
C ARG A 109 -12.67 0.08 -1.78
N ILE A 110 -11.44 0.61 -1.67
CA ILE A 110 -10.70 0.70 -0.40
C ILE A 110 -11.41 1.69 0.53
N ARG A 111 -11.77 2.90 0.04
CA ARG A 111 -12.47 3.90 0.83
C ARG A 111 -13.82 3.39 1.34
N ALA A 112 -14.58 2.71 0.49
CA ALA A 112 -15.87 2.11 0.86
C ALA A 112 -15.73 1.12 2.02
N ALA A 113 -14.69 0.28 2.01
CA ALA A 113 -14.40 -0.65 3.11
C ALA A 113 -14.17 0.11 4.43
N GLY A 114 -13.34 1.16 4.41
CA GLY A 114 -13.06 1.97 5.60
C GLY A 114 -14.25 2.78 6.10
N ALA A 115 -15.20 3.10 5.23
CA ALA A 115 -16.41 3.85 5.56
C ALA A 115 -17.62 2.95 5.91
N GLY A 116 -17.49 1.62 5.86
CA GLY A 116 -18.60 0.69 6.10
C GLY A 116 -19.65 0.68 4.98
N ILE A 117 -19.27 1.10 3.75
CA ILE A 117 -20.14 1.09 2.58
C ILE A 117 -20.06 -0.27 1.92
N GLY A 118 -21.19 -0.99 1.82
CA GLY A 118 -21.26 -2.37 1.32
C GLY A 118 -21.07 -2.52 -0.18
N GLY A 119 -21.13 -1.43 -0.95
CA GLY A 119 -20.94 -1.38 -2.39
C GLY A 119 -21.35 -0.02 -2.95
N PHE A 120 -20.93 0.29 -4.17
CA PHE A 120 -21.30 1.51 -4.86
C PHE A 120 -21.39 1.29 -6.37
N PHE A 121 -22.22 2.08 -7.04
CA PHE A 121 -22.34 2.07 -8.48
C PHE A 121 -21.39 3.09 -9.12
N THR A 122 -20.65 2.67 -10.15
CA THR A 122 -19.73 3.50 -10.92
C THR A 122 -19.91 3.26 -12.42
N PRO A 123 -19.80 4.26 -13.28
CA PRO A 123 -19.85 4.06 -14.72
C PRO A 123 -18.55 3.46 -15.28
N THR A 124 -17.45 3.50 -14.47
CA THR A 124 -16.14 3.02 -14.91
C THR A 124 -16.13 1.51 -15.06
N GLY A 125 -15.78 1.04 -16.26
CA GLY A 125 -15.73 -0.39 -16.59
C GLY A 125 -17.00 -0.94 -17.22
N TYR A 126 -18.11 -0.20 -17.27
CA TYR A 126 -19.31 -0.66 -17.98
C TYR A 126 -19.02 -0.96 -19.46
N GLY A 127 -19.55 -2.06 -19.96
CA GLY A 127 -19.33 -2.51 -21.35
C GLY A 127 -17.95 -3.10 -21.63
N THR A 128 -17.14 -3.36 -20.61
CA THR A 128 -15.84 -4.02 -20.72
C THR A 128 -15.82 -5.34 -19.93
N LEU A 129 -14.77 -6.15 -20.11
CA LEU A 129 -14.53 -7.39 -19.34
C LEU A 129 -14.57 -7.16 -17.83
N LEU A 130 -14.27 -5.93 -17.36
CA LEU A 130 -14.30 -5.59 -15.93
C LEU A 130 -15.71 -5.58 -15.33
N ALA A 131 -16.74 -5.53 -16.16
CA ALA A 131 -18.15 -5.59 -15.73
C ALA A 131 -18.71 -7.00 -15.73
N GLU A 132 -18.00 -7.98 -16.29
CA GLU A 132 -18.51 -9.36 -16.37
C GLU A 132 -18.78 -9.95 -14.99
N GLY A 133 -19.96 -10.53 -14.82
CA GLY A 133 -20.41 -11.13 -13.58
C GLY A 133 -20.81 -10.14 -12.48
N LYS A 134 -20.76 -8.83 -12.74
CA LYS A 134 -21.18 -7.78 -11.80
C LYS A 134 -22.60 -7.30 -12.11
N GLU A 135 -23.32 -6.88 -11.06
CA GLU A 135 -24.61 -6.20 -11.24
C GLU A 135 -24.41 -4.90 -12.01
N THR A 136 -25.27 -4.65 -12.97
CA THR A 136 -25.32 -3.38 -13.70
C THR A 136 -26.67 -2.71 -13.50
N ARG A 137 -26.69 -1.38 -13.48
CA ARG A 137 -27.91 -0.61 -13.31
C ARG A 137 -27.88 0.64 -14.18
N GLU A 138 -29.03 0.97 -14.79
CA GLU A 138 -29.22 2.27 -15.40
C GLU A 138 -29.78 3.24 -14.36
N ILE A 139 -29.16 4.40 -14.25
CA ILE A 139 -29.56 5.50 -13.36
C ILE A 139 -29.47 6.78 -14.18
N ASP A 140 -30.60 7.49 -14.31
CA ASP A 140 -30.72 8.75 -15.07
C ASP A 140 -30.14 8.65 -16.50
N GLY A 141 -30.46 7.55 -17.21
CA GLY A 141 -30.04 7.32 -18.60
C GLY A 141 -28.56 6.95 -18.75
N ARG A 142 -27.84 6.65 -17.66
CA ARG A 142 -26.44 6.24 -17.68
C ARG A 142 -26.28 4.86 -17.01
N HIS A 143 -25.47 4.02 -17.63
CA HIS A 143 -25.17 2.69 -17.09
C HIS A 143 -24.06 2.72 -16.06
N TYR A 144 -24.21 1.90 -15.03
CA TYR A 144 -23.29 1.75 -13.92
C TYR A 144 -23.02 0.28 -13.63
N VAL A 145 -21.89 0.00 -13.02
CA VAL A 145 -21.47 -1.33 -12.52
C VAL A 145 -21.37 -1.26 -11.01
N LEU A 146 -21.87 -2.26 -10.31
CA LEU A 146 -21.70 -2.40 -8.87
C LEU A 146 -20.27 -2.84 -8.54
N GLU A 147 -19.59 -2.08 -7.70
CA GLU A 147 -18.28 -2.40 -7.14
C GLU A 147 -18.39 -2.72 -5.64
N SER A 148 -17.76 -3.81 -5.22
CA SER A 148 -17.70 -4.23 -3.82
C SER A 148 -16.48 -3.62 -3.11
N PRO A 149 -16.57 -3.35 -1.80
CA PRO A 149 -15.43 -2.86 -1.02
C PRO A 149 -14.28 -3.88 -0.99
N ILE A 150 -13.06 -3.38 -0.79
CA ILE A 150 -11.89 -4.22 -0.55
C ILE A 150 -11.49 -4.04 0.92
N HIS A 151 -11.63 -5.11 1.71
CA HIS A 151 -11.15 -5.18 3.09
C HIS A 151 -9.77 -5.85 3.14
N ALA A 152 -9.01 -5.56 4.19
CA ALA A 152 -7.73 -6.22 4.43
C ALA A 152 -7.53 -6.56 5.91
N ASP A 153 -6.71 -7.57 6.17
CA ASP A 153 -6.27 -7.92 7.52
C ASP A 153 -5.25 -6.91 8.01
N TYR A 154 -4.35 -6.50 7.11
CA TYR A 154 -3.29 -5.54 7.41
C TYR A 154 -3.19 -4.43 6.38
N ALA A 155 -2.74 -3.24 6.84
CA ALA A 155 -2.22 -2.19 5.97
C ALA A 155 -0.79 -1.86 6.39
N LEU A 156 0.13 -1.90 5.44
CA LEU A 156 1.50 -1.41 5.58
C LEU A 156 1.61 -0.06 4.88
N ILE A 157 1.81 1.00 5.63
CA ILE A 157 1.85 2.36 5.07
C ILE A 157 3.07 3.14 5.57
N LYS A 158 3.40 4.21 4.85
CA LYS A 158 4.48 5.12 5.21
C LYS A 158 3.95 6.53 5.43
N ALA A 159 4.32 7.11 6.58
CA ALA A 159 4.05 8.52 6.87
C ALA A 159 5.35 9.27 7.16
N GLU A 160 5.29 10.58 7.28
CA GLU A 160 6.47 11.41 7.58
C GLU A 160 6.71 11.47 9.09
N ARG A 161 5.67 11.76 9.87
CA ARG A 161 5.71 11.83 11.33
C ARG A 161 4.49 11.19 11.93
N ALA A 162 4.65 10.66 13.14
CA ALA A 162 3.56 10.20 13.99
C ALA A 162 3.82 10.63 15.44
N ASP A 163 2.75 10.69 16.23
CA ASP A 163 2.86 10.64 17.67
C ASP A 163 2.62 9.20 18.20
N ARG A 164 2.80 8.98 19.51
CA ARG A 164 2.58 7.66 20.13
C ARG A 164 1.13 7.16 20.06
N TRP A 165 0.16 8.01 19.77
CA TRP A 165 -1.23 7.61 19.56
C TRP A 165 -1.49 7.14 18.13
N GLY A 166 -0.53 7.35 17.22
CA GLY A 166 -0.64 6.97 15.82
C GLY A 166 -1.32 8.01 14.94
N ASN A 167 -1.40 9.27 15.37
CA ASN A 167 -1.78 10.37 14.47
C ASN A 167 -0.68 10.58 13.44
N LEU A 168 -1.05 10.72 12.16
CA LEU A 168 -0.09 10.73 11.05
C LEU A 168 -0.12 12.02 10.25
N ILE A 169 1.09 12.51 9.94
CA ILE A 169 1.34 13.54 8.94
C ILE A 169 2.13 12.94 7.79
N TYR A 170 1.74 13.25 6.57
CA TYR A 170 2.39 12.77 5.34
C TYR A 170 3.16 13.89 4.66
N ARG A 171 4.06 13.50 3.75
CA ARG A 171 4.84 14.46 2.97
C ARG A 171 4.49 14.39 1.50
N LYS A 172 3.91 15.47 0.97
CA LYS A 172 3.60 15.64 -0.48
C LYS A 172 2.84 14.41 -1.04
N ALA A 173 3.19 13.96 -2.24
CA ALA A 173 2.57 12.82 -2.92
C ALA A 173 2.77 11.46 -2.21
N ALA A 174 3.67 11.36 -1.22
CA ALA A 174 3.82 10.14 -0.42
C ALA A 174 2.58 9.80 0.42
N ARG A 175 1.63 10.73 0.56
CA ARG A 175 0.33 10.48 1.18
C ARG A 175 -0.49 9.45 0.41
N ASN A 176 -0.62 9.61 -0.91
CA ASN A 176 -1.38 8.78 -1.86
C ASN A 176 -2.46 7.88 -1.24
N PHE A 177 -2.35 6.55 -1.32
CA PHE A 177 -3.31 5.59 -0.78
C PHE A 177 -3.22 5.38 0.75
N GLY A 178 -2.20 5.91 1.43
CA GLY A 178 -1.96 5.69 2.86
C GLY A 178 -3.20 5.90 3.74
N PRO A 179 -3.89 7.08 3.67
CA PRO A 179 -5.03 7.35 4.53
C PRO A 179 -6.23 6.41 4.32
N VAL A 180 -6.58 6.10 3.07
CA VAL A 180 -7.73 5.22 2.79
C VAL A 180 -7.44 3.77 3.14
N MET A 181 -6.20 3.30 2.95
CA MET A 181 -5.78 1.96 3.36
C MET A 181 -5.76 1.81 4.87
N ALA A 182 -5.33 2.86 5.59
CA ALA A 182 -5.34 2.85 7.06
C ALA A 182 -6.72 2.60 7.65
N SER A 183 -7.77 3.15 7.05
CA SER A 183 -9.14 2.99 7.52
C SER A 183 -9.79 1.66 7.11
N ALA A 184 -9.26 0.98 6.10
CA ALA A 184 -9.87 -0.20 5.48
C ALA A 184 -9.31 -1.54 6.01
N ALA A 185 -8.24 -1.51 6.80
CA ALA A 185 -7.62 -2.70 7.36
C ALA A 185 -7.95 -2.89 8.84
N ARG A 186 -7.95 -4.16 9.29
CA ARG A 186 -8.12 -4.51 10.70
C ARG A 186 -6.93 -4.10 11.56
N CYS A 187 -5.73 -4.15 11.00
CA CYS A 187 -4.48 -3.80 11.66
C CYS A 187 -3.62 -2.93 10.74
N THR A 188 -3.46 -1.66 11.08
CA THR A 188 -2.62 -0.73 10.32
C THR A 188 -1.27 -0.55 10.97
N ILE A 189 -0.22 -0.85 10.23
CA ILE A 189 1.19 -0.79 10.63
C ILE A 189 1.85 0.32 9.82
N VAL A 190 2.45 1.27 10.52
CA VAL A 190 3.00 2.48 9.91
C VAL A 190 4.48 2.60 10.19
N GLN A 191 5.29 2.73 9.14
CA GLN A 191 6.64 3.25 9.29
C GLN A 191 6.65 4.76 9.14
N VAL A 192 7.37 5.43 10.01
CA VAL A 192 7.55 6.89 10.00
C VAL A 192 9.02 7.25 10.05
N ARG A 193 9.33 8.43 9.54
CA ARG A 193 10.68 8.99 9.66
C ARG A 193 10.98 9.46 11.07
N LYS A 194 9.95 9.94 11.81
CA LYS A 194 10.10 10.50 13.15
C LYS A 194 8.84 10.27 13.98
N ILE A 195 9.02 9.72 15.18
CA ILE A 195 8.01 9.74 16.23
C ILE A 195 8.27 11.00 17.06
N VAL A 196 7.23 11.81 17.25
CA VAL A 196 7.31 13.06 18.00
C VAL A 196 6.50 12.97 19.31
N PRO A 197 6.79 13.80 20.32
CA PRO A 197 5.97 13.90 21.51
C PRO A 197 4.50 14.19 21.21
N LEU A 198 3.61 13.71 22.06
CA LEU A 198 2.19 13.99 21.94
C LEU A 198 1.95 15.50 22.12
N GLY A 199 1.22 16.10 21.18
CA GLY A 199 0.96 17.53 21.11
C GLY A 199 1.89 18.32 20.18
N ASP A 200 2.97 17.71 19.68
CA ASP A 200 3.91 18.37 18.75
C ASP A 200 3.44 18.33 17.29
N LEU A 201 2.44 17.51 16.97
CA LEU A 201 1.79 17.55 15.65
C LEU A 201 0.75 18.66 15.62
N ASP A 202 0.81 19.49 14.59
CA ASP A 202 -0.27 20.43 14.30
C ASP A 202 -1.57 19.64 14.04
N PRO A 203 -2.63 19.82 14.82
CA PRO A 203 -3.90 19.13 14.65
C PRO A 203 -4.49 19.27 13.24
N GLU A 204 -4.34 20.45 12.64
CA GLU A 204 -4.85 20.75 11.29
C GLU A 204 -4.05 20.02 10.19
N ALA A 205 -2.83 19.57 10.47
CA ALA A 205 -1.99 18.82 9.55
C ALA A 205 -2.17 17.30 9.67
N ILE A 206 -2.91 16.81 10.67
CA ILE A 206 -3.18 15.38 10.86
C ILE A 206 -4.14 14.91 9.78
N ILE A 207 -3.65 14.01 8.92
CA ILE A 207 -4.44 13.45 7.82
C ILE A 207 -5.07 12.10 8.19
N THR A 208 -4.35 11.26 8.93
CA THR A 208 -4.87 9.99 9.43
C THR A 208 -4.92 10.05 10.96
N PRO A 209 -6.12 10.08 11.54
CA PRO A 209 -6.28 10.00 12.99
C PRO A 209 -5.77 8.68 13.56
N GLY A 210 -5.22 8.72 14.75
CA GLY A 210 -4.65 7.55 15.43
C GLY A 210 -5.60 6.38 15.60
N ILE A 211 -6.92 6.60 15.61
CA ILE A 211 -7.93 5.53 15.73
C ILE A 211 -7.80 4.45 14.65
N PHE A 212 -7.26 4.81 13.47
CA PHE A 212 -7.04 3.88 12.36
C PHE A 212 -5.68 3.18 12.40
N VAL A 213 -4.81 3.51 13.35
CA VAL A 213 -3.43 3.00 13.41
C VAL A 213 -3.28 2.05 14.61
N THR A 214 -2.65 0.91 14.36
CA THR A 214 -2.41 -0.12 15.39
C THR A 214 -0.98 -0.10 15.89
N ARG A 215 0.00 0.05 14.98
CA ARG A 215 1.44 0.04 15.30
C ARG A 215 2.17 1.14 14.53
N VAL A 216 3.12 1.78 15.21
CA VAL A 216 4.00 2.80 14.62
C VAL A 216 5.44 2.41 14.89
N VAL A 217 6.28 2.37 13.86
CA VAL A 217 7.72 2.16 13.99
C VAL A 217 8.49 3.31 13.36
N GLU A 218 9.47 3.84 14.09
CA GLU A 218 10.39 4.84 13.55
C GLU A 218 11.49 4.14 12.75
N VAL A 219 11.71 4.63 11.53
CA VAL A 219 12.76 4.15 10.64
C VAL A 219 13.60 5.34 10.20
N ALA A 220 14.84 5.35 10.66
CA ALA A 220 15.77 6.39 10.27
C ALA A 220 15.95 6.40 8.74
N PRO A 221 16.07 7.58 8.09
CA PRO A 221 16.41 7.63 6.68
C PRO A 221 17.72 6.88 6.43
N ALA A 222 17.77 6.05 5.38
CA ALA A 222 19.03 5.53 4.91
C ALA A 222 19.98 6.71 4.66
N ALA A 223 21.23 6.61 5.12
CA ALA A 223 22.24 7.61 4.82
C ALA A 223 22.26 7.83 3.31
N PRO A 224 22.35 9.10 2.83
CA PRO A 224 22.42 9.34 1.40
C PRO A 224 23.60 8.55 0.84
N SER A 225 23.35 7.65 -0.08
CA SER A 225 24.39 7.01 -0.87
C SER A 225 25.01 8.14 -1.71
N ILE A 226 26.21 8.57 -1.33
CA ILE A 226 27.02 9.46 -2.15
C ILE A 226 27.47 8.61 -3.33
N SER A 227 26.71 8.63 -4.42
CA SER A 227 27.23 8.14 -5.70
C SER A 227 28.45 9.00 -6.03
N PRO A 228 29.65 8.43 -6.26
CA PRO A 228 30.78 9.21 -6.73
C PRO A 228 30.35 9.86 -8.04
N GLY A 229 30.42 11.20 -8.09
CA GLY A 229 30.18 11.94 -9.30
C GLY A 229 31.07 11.43 -10.43
N PRO A 230 30.69 11.58 -11.72
CA PRO A 230 31.52 11.17 -12.83
C PRO A 230 32.90 11.85 -12.70
N ALA A 231 33.96 11.03 -12.73
CA ALA A 231 35.33 11.51 -12.72
C ALA A 231 35.49 12.54 -13.83
N ALA A 232 36.00 13.74 -13.49
CA ALA A 232 36.33 14.77 -14.46
C ALA A 232 37.27 14.17 -15.50
N GLN A 233 36.81 14.08 -16.75
CA GLN A 233 37.69 13.73 -17.86
C GLN A 233 38.59 14.92 -18.10
N ASP A 234 39.87 14.75 -17.78
CA ASP A 234 40.93 15.68 -18.10
C ASP A 234 41.09 15.71 -19.63
N HIS A 235 40.57 16.75 -20.26
CA HIS A 235 40.89 17.08 -21.65
C HIS A 235 42.25 17.77 -21.68
N ARG A 236 43.30 17.01 -22.01
CA ARG A 236 44.55 17.53 -22.55
C ARG A 236 44.56 17.42 -24.08
#